data_4c524fab87dde27143744f08bc68c516
#
_entry.id   4c524fab87dde27143744f08bc68c516
#
_cell.length_a   1.000
_cell.length_b   1.000
_cell.length_c   1.000
_cell.angle_alpha   90.00
_cell.angle_beta   90.00
_cell.angle_gamma   90.00
#
_symmetry.space_group_name_H-M   'P 1'
#
loop_
_entity.id
_entity.type
_entity.pdbx_description
1 polymer ?
#
loop_
_entity_poly.entity_id
_entity_poly.type
_entity_poly.pdbx_seq_one_letter_code
_entity_poly.pdbx_strand_id
1 'polypeptide(L)'
;MALHSRYNPQAEARRFVDAISVPLPPDYLVITEPGESYLAKPLRERFPHTVLIAVRYTDSLFLSTDAAWDYVYRPVNGSLPRFLLNTIPDEFFANTIFLSWKPADNQWPDCANSVHKAISETLEIFKSVMYTRTAFGSLWLKNFVTNLALIKNSAAAEFADTDFFFLASGFSAETQWKLLLQKKAPCLCAGSTYEAARYYHIPVSACISTDGSFWAGQHLRNLEKTVPLLFPLEAGIPKPLLEKNFGVLLSYGSELEQYVFDELHVPFLSAKRNGTVSGTAVELLLEHTAKSIYAFGLDLHGGKSFSHARPHLSLNRVQSSTTKLRSLETVLCTPRFASASLQTYAAWFASLPPYKARRLFRTGVDSDCAVLPNVMSVSSDAVAEKKFADWKNAVRIVPITCSESVERKAFLCRFIHDASEQINAMPLHDILYPAGKKSKRLKEMVELTAYAKLVRYVKTKSSDDAQAVKEKCRAELEILLERVGKL
;
A
#
# COMPACT_ATOMS: atom_id res chain seq x y z
N MET A 1 33.42 -27.58 2.77
CA MET A 1 32.38 -28.47 3.33
C MET A 1 31.40 -28.83 2.22
N ALA A 2 30.88 -30.04 2.23
CA ALA A 2 30.00 -30.50 1.15
C ALA A 2 28.55 -30.24 1.55
N LEU A 3 27.86 -29.33 0.87
CA LEU A 3 26.41 -29.12 1.02
C LEU A 3 25.58 -30.24 0.40
N HIS A 4 26.22 -31.07 -0.40
CA HIS A 4 25.58 -32.16 -1.13
C HIS A 4 26.39 -33.45 -0.95
N SER A 5 25.75 -34.58 -1.19
CA SER A 5 26.39 -35.88 -1.17
C SER A 5 27.64 -35.92 -2.07
N ARG A 6 28.77 -36.36 -1.53
CA ARG A 6 30.01 -36.53 -2.29
C ARG A 6 29.94 -37.65 -3.32
N TYR A 7 29.02 -38.61 -3.13
CA TYR A 7 28.89 -39.77 -3.99
C TYR A 7 27.85 -39.61 -5.10
N ASN A 8 26.66 -39.09 -4.77
CA ASN A 8 25.60 -38.91 -5.75
C ASN A 8 24.67 -37.74 -5.33
N PRO A 9 25.03 -36.48 -5.61
CA PRO A 9 24.23 -35.34 -5.27
C PRO A 9 22.89 -35.26 -6.02
N GLN A 10 22.83 -35.86 -7.23
CA GLN A 10 21.60 -35.89 -8.02
C GLN A 10 20.56 -36.85 -7.43
N ALA A 11 20.99 -38.03 -6.96
CA ALA A 11 20.09 -38.97 -6.28
C ALA A 11 19.62 -38.40 -4.93
N GLU A 12 20.47 -37.66 -4.20
CA GLU A 12 20.08 -36.94 -2.97
C GLU A 12 19.01 -35.91 -3.26
N ALA A 13 19.21 -35.06 -4.28
CA ALA A 13 18.27 -34.06 -4.71
C ALA A 13 16.92 -34.67 -5.13
N ARG A 14 16.95 -35.74 -5.87
CA ARG A 14 15.73 -36.47 -6.30
C ARG A 14 14.94 -37.00 -5.10
N ARG A 15 15.60 -37.68 -4.15
CA ARG A 15 14.95 -38.13 -2.90
C ARG A 15 14.33 -37.00 -2.09
N PHE A 16 15.01 -35.87 -2.00
CA PHE A 16 14.46 -34.68 -1.33
C PHE A 16 13.18 -34.20 -2.03
N VAL A 17 13.22 -34.09 -3.35
CA VAL A 17 12.06 -33.61 -4.13
C VAL A 17 10.92 -34.63 -4.06
N ASP A 18 11.19 -35.94 -4.15
CA ASP A 18 10.17 -37.01 -4.05
C ASP A 18 9.47 -37.01 -2.69
N ALA A 19 10.17 -36.60 -1.62
CA ALA A 19 9.62 -36.54 -0.27
C ALA A 19 8.68 -35.29 -0.06
N ILE A 20 8.58 -34.35 -1.00
CA ILE A 20 7.68 -33.21 -0.87
C ILE A 20 6.23 -33.72 -0.95
N SER A 21 5.48 -33.58 0.13
CA SER A 21 4.05 -33.92 0.17
C SER A 21 3.18 -32.71 0.02
N VAL A 22 2.42 -32.62 -1.08
CA VAL A 22 1.52 -31.51 -1.36
C VAL A 22 0.23 -32.03 -1.98
N PRO A 23 -0.93 -31.46 -1.63
CA PRO A 23 -2.22 -31.91 -2.18
C PRO A 23 -2.38 -31.51 -3.66
N LEU A 24 -1.76 -30.41 -4.07
CA LEU A 24 -1.78 -29.89 -5.45
C LEU A 24 -0.40 -29.31 -5.78
N PRO A 25 -0.01 -29.27 -7.07
CA PRO A 25 1.19 -28.56 -7.47
C PRO A 25 1.13 -27.10 -7.02
N PRO A 26 2.21 -26.59 -6.39
CA PRO A 26 2.25 -25.18 -5.96
C PRO A 26 2.38 -24.23 -7.16
N ASP A 27 1.86 -23.02 -7.05
CA ASP A 27 2.10 -21.98 -8.05
C ASP A 27 3.54 -21.42 -7.93
N TYR A 28 4.04 -21.30 -6.69
CA TYR A 28 5.40 -20.86 -6.38
C TYR A 28 6.07 -21.83 -5.38
N LEU A 29 7.35 -22.05 -5.57
CA LEU A 29 8.18 -22.82 -4.66
C LEU A 29 9.45 -22.03 -4.34
N VAL A 30 9.61 -21.68 -3.08
CA VAL A 30 10.76 -20.95 -2.55
C VAL A 30 11.65 -21.91 -1.81
N ILE A 31 12.92 -22.00 -2.18
CA ILE A 31 13.90 -22.83 -1.47
C ILE A 31 15.04 -21.97 -0.93
N THR A 32 15.39 -22.16 0.36
CA THR A 32 16.49 -21.46 1.00
C THR A 32 17.80 -22.21 0.76
N GLU A 33 18.79 -21.49 0.29
CA GLU A 33 20.16 -21.91 -0.04
C GLU A 33 20.30 -23.32 -0.65
N PRO A 34 19.85 -23.48 -1.91
CA PRO A 34 19.89 -24.80 -2.58
C PRO A 34 21.31 -25.26 -3.00
N GLY A 35 22.37 -24.60 -2.55
CA GLY A 35 23.76 -24.95 -2.85
C GLY A 35 24.05 -24.94 -4.36
N GLU A 36 24.63 -26.02 -4.88
CA GLU A 36 24.97 -26.20 -6.32
C GLU A 36 23.73 -26.41 -7.21
N SER A 37 22.54 -26.12 -6.68
CA SER A 37 21.27 -26.16 -7.43
C SER A 37 20.87 -27.52 -8.03
N TYR A 38 21.39 -28.64 -7.51
CA TYR A 38 20.97 -29.99 -7.94
C TYR A 38 19.46 -30.24 -7.79
N LEU A 39 18.78 -29.49 -6.93
CA LEU A 39 17.34 -29.57 -6.71
C LEU A 39 16.51 -28.98 -7.88
N ALA A 40 17.05 -28.05 -8.64
CA ALA A 40 16.28 -27.30 -9.64
C ALA A 40 15.70 -28.23 -10.73
N LYS A 41 16.51 -29.14 -11.28
CA LYS A 41 16.06 -30.06 -12.33
C LYS A 41 14.97 -31.02 -11.85
N PRO A 42 15.11 -31.77 -10.75
CA PRO A 42 14.03 -32.60 -10.23
C PRO A 42 12.77 -31.85 -9.85
N LEU A 43 12.88 -30.61 -9.31
CA LEU A 43 11.73 -29.76 -9.02
C LEU A 43 10.99 -29.40 -10.31
N ARG A 44 11.70 -29.02 -11.37
CA ARG A 44 11.12 -28.69 -12.68
C ARG A 44 10.44 -29.91 -13.33
N GLU A 45 11.05 -31.09 -13.20
CA GLU A 45 10.47 -32.35 -13.71
C GLU A 45 9.16 -32.68 -12.99
N ARG A 46 9.13 -32.49 -11.65
CA ARG A 46 7.96 -32.83 -10.83
C ARG A 46 6.86 -31.75 -10.90
N PHE A 47 7.24 -30.47 -10.99
CA PHE A 47 6.35 -29.32 -10.96
C PHE A 47 6.61 -28.40 -12.16
N PRO A 48 6.26 -28.80 -13.39
CA PRO A 48 6.68 -28.12 -14.62
C PRO A 48 6.15 -26.69 -14.79
N HIS A 49 5.03 -26.37 -14.12
CA HIS A 49 4.37 -25.05 -14.21
C HIS A 49 4.61 -24.20 -12.97
N THR A 50 5.35 -24.67 -11.98
CA THR A 50 5.66 -23.94 -10.74
C THR A 50 6.80 -22.98 -10.98
N VAL A 51 6.65 -21.75 -10.49
CA VAL A 51 7.73 -20.75 -10.47
C VAL A 51 8.70 -21.12 -9.34
N LEU A 52 9.96 -21.32 -9.68
CA LEU A 52 11.01 -21.74 -8.74
C LEU A 52 11.85 -20.53 -8.31
N ILE A 53 11.90 -20.28 -7.01
CA ILE A 53 12.64 -19.16 -6.40
C ILE A 53 13.74 -19.70 -5.49
N ALA A 54 14.99 -19.30 -5.73
CA ALA A 54 16.09 -19.58 -4.82
C ALA A 54 16.36 -18.37 -3.92
N VAL A 55 16.53 -18.61 -2.62
CA VAL A 55 16.98 -17.60 -1.66
C VAL A 55 18.39 -17.92 -1.24
N ARG A 56 19.35 -17.18 -1.76
CA ARG A 56 20.80 -17.33 -1.43
C ARG A 56 21.11 -16.66 -0.11
N TYR A 57 22.02 -17.28 0.67
CA TYR A 57 22.48 -16.73 1.95
C TYR A 57 23.64 -15.74 1.78
N THR A 58 24.34 -15.81 0.64
CA THR A 58 25.49 -14.95 0.33
C THR A 58 25.42 -14.39 -1.09
N ASP A 59 26.16 -13.29 -1.32
CA ASP A 59 26.24 -12.65 -2.64
C ASP A 59 27.23 -13.33 -3.59
N SER A 60 28.18 -14.10 -3.07
CA SER A 60 29.34 -14.59 -3.82
C SER A 60 29.32 -16.08 -4.17
N LEU A 61 28.56 -16.90 -3.42
CA LEU A 61 28.56 -18.34 -3.63
C LEU A 61 27.51 -18.75 -4.67
N PHE A 62 27.79 -19.83 -5.43
CA PHE A 62 26.87 -20.50 -6.36
C PHE A 62 26.30 -19.60 -7.50
N LEU A 63 27.02 -18.57 -7.89
CA LEU A 63 26.59 -17.64 -8.98
C LEU A 63 26.34 -18.36 -10.30
N SER A 64 27.19 -19.34 -10.64
CA SER A 64 27.08 -20.10 -11.89
C SER A 64 25.83 -20.97 -12.01
N THR A 65 25.13 -21.24 -10.88
CA THR A 65 23.96 -22.11 -10.85
C THR A 65 22.64 -21.36 -10.72
N ASP A 66 22.68 -20.03 -10.68
CA ASP A 66 21.47 -19.19 -10.54
C ASP A 66 20.53 -19.27 -11.75
N ALA A 67 21.09 -19.51 -12.94
CA ALA A 67 20.29 -19.67 -14.17
C ALA A 67 19.32 -20.89 -14.15
N ALA A 68 19.44 -21.78 -13.15
CA ALA A 68 18.52 -22.91 -12.98
C ALA A 68 17.16 -22.52 -12.37
N TRP A 69 17.04 -21.29 -11.84
CA TRP A 69 15.88 -20.76 -11.13
C TRP A 69 15.19 -19.66 -11.93
N ASP A 70 13.88 -19.48 -11.74
CA ASP A 70 13.16 -18.40 -12.40
C ASP A 70 13.47 -17.06 -11.73
N TYR A 71 13.65 -17.05 -10.41
CA TYR A 71 14.09 -15.89 -9.63
C TYR A 71 15.11 -16.30 -8.58
N VAL A 72 16.05 -15.40 -8.32
CA VAL A 72 17.07 -15.59 -7.28
C VAL A 72 17.15 -14.35 -6.40
N TYR A 73 16.98 -14.54 -5.10
CA TYR A 73 17.29 -13.52 -4.10
C TYR A 73 18.74 -13.67 -3.65
N ARG A 74 19.41 -12.52 -3.48
CA ARG A 74 20.72 -12.39 -2.80
C ARG A 74 20.68 -11.20 -1.85
N PRO A 75 21.49 -11.18 -0.76
CA PRO A 75 21.53 -10.06 0.19
C PRO A 75 21.72 -8.69 -0.47
N VAL A 76 22.51 -8.59 -1.53
CA VAL A 76 22.69 -7.36 -2.33
C VAL A 76 21.39 -6.83 -2.95
N ASN A 77 20.38 -7.67 -3.16
CA ASN A 77 19.06 -7.26 -3.65
C ASN A 77 18.24 -6.50 -2.60
N GLY A 78 18.74 -6.32 -1.38
CA GLY A 78 18.09 -5.64 -0.28
C GLY A 78 17.23 -6.56 0.57
N SER A 79 16.07 -6.09 1.03
CA SER A 79 15.19 -6.84 1.94
C SER A 79 14.53 -8.05 1.27
N LEU A 80 14.69 -9.25 1.85
CA LEU A 80 14.02 -10.47 1.38
C LEU A 80 12.48 -10.34 1.40
N PRO A 81 11.83 -9.80 2.44
CA PRO A 81 10.40 -9.56 2.40
C PRO A 81 9.96 -8.75 1.19
N ARG A 82 10.66 -7.67 0.88
CA ARG A 82 10.36 -6.84 -0.29
C ARG A 82 10.54 -7.58 -1.61
N PHE A 83 11.60 -8.39 -1.72
CA PHE A 83 11.82 -9.22 -2.90
C PHE A 83 10.69 -10.21 -3.11
N LEU A 84 10.29 -10.95 -2.07
CA LEU A 84 9.20 -11.93 -2.15
C LEU A 84 7.86 -11.29 -2.49
N LEU A 85 7.52 -10.16 -1.84
CA LEU A 85 6.28 -9.42 -2.10
C LEU A 85 6.22 -8.82 -3.52
N ASN A 86 7.36 -8.50 -4.13
CA ASN A 86 7.41 -8.02 -5.50
C ASN A 86 7.39 -9.16 -6.54
N THR A 87 7.81 -10.38 -6.14
CA THR A 87 7.95 -11.53 -7.04
C THR A 87 6.72 -12.43 -7.03
N ILE A 88 6.10 -12.61 -5.87
CA ILE A 88 4.92 -13.47 -5.68
C ILE A 88 3.69 -12.60 -5.56
N PRO A 89 2.73 -12.65 -6.52
CA PRO A 89 1.46 -11.95 -6.37
C PRO A 89 0.69 -12.41 -5.14
N ASP A 90 0.01 -11.47 -4.50
CA ASP A 90 -0.61 -11.67 -3.18
C ASP A 90 -1.51 -12.91 -3.10
N GLU A 91 -2.31 -13.17 -4.12
CA GLU A 91 -3.23 -14.32 -4.17
C GLU A 91 -2.52 -15.66 -4.22
N PHE A 92 -1.31 -15.72 -4.79
CA PHE A 92 -0.55 -16.95 -4.96
C PHE A 92 0.26 -17.35 -3.72
N PHE A 93 0.47 -16.44 -2.75
CA PHE A 93 1.03 -16.85 -1.46
C PHE A 93 0.24 -17.99 -0.80
N ALA A 94 -1.06 -18.07 -1.11
CA ALA A 94 -1.93 -19.13 -0.59
C ALA A 94 -1.58 -20.53 -1.09
N ASN A 95 -0.89 -20.65 -2.23
CA ASN A 95 -0.38 -21.90 -2.82
C ASN A 95 1.13 -21.81 -3.10
N THR A 96 1.86 -21.12 -2.22
CA THR A 96 3.31 -21.04 -2.22
C THR A 96 3.88 -21.98 -1.17
N ILE A 97 4.92 -22.74 -1.51
CA ILE A 97 5.64 -23.60 -0.60
C ILE A 97 7.01 -23.02 -0.29
N PHE A 98 7.37 -23.04 0.97
CA PHE A 98 8.70 -22.68 1.45
C PHE A 98 9.44 -23.92 1.91
N LEU A 99 10.57 -24.22 1.30
CA LEU A 99 11.44 -25.35 1.60
C LEU A 99 12.79 -24.86 2.09
N SER A 100 13.42 -25.70 2.91
CA SER A 100 14.74 -25.44 3.47
C SER A 100 15.69 -26.57 3.11
N TRP A 101 16.85 -26.24 2.55
CA TRP A 101 17.92 -27.19 2.34
C TRP A 101 18.75 -27.34 3.62
N LYS A 102 18.42 -28.34 4.44
CA LYS A 102 18.98 -28.54 5.78
C LYS A 102 20.51 -28.56 5.86
N PRO A 103 21.26 -29.13 4.90
CA PRO A 103 22.72 -29.04 4.93
C PRO A 103 23.25 -27.60 4.92
N ALA A 104 22.58 -26.69 4.20
CA ALA A 104 22.96 -25.28 4.18
C ALA A 104 22.58 -24.56 5.48
N ASP A 105 21.39 -24.85 6.04
CA ASP A 105 20.99 -24.30 7.33
C ASP A 105 21.97 -24.68 8.44
N ASN A 106 22.43 -25.94 8.46
CA ASN A 106 23.41 -26.42 9.42
C ASN A 106 24.79 -25.80 9.22
N GLN A 107 25.14 -25.48 7.98
CA GLN A 107 26.41 -24.84 7.64
C GLN A 107 26.44 -23.35 8.01
N TRP A 108 25.32 -22.63 7.83
CA TRP A 108 25.18 -21.20 8.06
C TRP A 108 23.94 -20.89 8.92
N PRO A 109 23.94 -21.29 10.22
CA PRO A 109 22.75 -21.19 11.07
C PRO A 109 22.28 -19.75 11.27
N ASP A 110 23.17 -18.77 11.35
CA ASP A 110 22.80 -17.37 11.53
C ASP A 110 22.10 -16.79 10.27
N CYS A 111 22.60 -17.15 9.07
CA CYS A 111 21.96 -16.79 7.82
C CYS A 111 20.59 -17.46 7.70
N ALA A 112 20.51 -18.75 8.01
CA ALA A 112 19.26 -19.50 7.99
C ALA A 112 18.21 -18.88 8.92
N ASN A 113 18.59 -18.58 10.17
CA ASN A 113 17.69 -17.93 11.15
C ASN A 113 17.21 -16.56 10.65
N SER A 114 18.09 -15.75 10.08
CA SER A 114 17.73 -14.43 9.52
C SER A 114 16.75 -14.57 8.35
N VAL A 115 16.98 -15.52 7.44
CA VAL A 115 16.13 -15.78 6.29
C VAL A 115 14.76 -16.33 6.73
N HIS A 116 14.73 -17.28 7.66
CA HIS A 116 13.48 -17.84 8.18
C HIS A 116 12.64 -16.79 8.90
N LYS A 117 13.28 -15.87 9.65
CA LYS A 117 12.62 -14.73 10.27
C LYS A 117 12.01 -13.81 9.20
N ALA A 118 12.77 -13.47 8.16
CA ALA A 118 12.31 -12.63 7.07
C ALA A 118 11.13 -13.26 6.27
N ILE A 119 11.15 -14.58 6.08
CA ILE A 119 10.02 -15.32 5.49
C ILE A 119 8.78 -15.22 6.39
N SER A 120 8.95 -15.39 7.71
CA SER A 120 7.84 -15.26 8.68
C SER A 120 7.25 -13.86 8.66
N GLU A 121 8.09 -12.82 8.62
CA GLU A 121 7.66 -11.42 8.47
C GLU A 121 6.88 -11.20 7.16
N THR A 122 7.34 -11.78 6.05
CA THR A 122 6.64 -11.74 4.76
C THR A 122 5.26 -12.35 4.82
N LEU A 123 5.12 -13.50 5.48
CA LEU A 123 3.83 -14.18 5.67
C LEU A 123 2.86 -13.34 6.52
N GLU A 124 3.34 -12.65 7.54
CA GLU A 124 2.49 -11.75 8.34
C GLU A 124 2.05 -10.51 7.54
N ILE A 125 2.93 -9.93 6.74
CA ILE A 125 2.56 -8.84 5.82
C ILE A 125 1.49 -9.32 4.84
N PHE A 126 1.68 -10.48 4.22
CA PHE A 126 0.71 -11.07 3.31
C PHE A 126 -0.67 -11.29 3.96
N LYS A 127 -0.72 -11.86 5.17
CA LYS A 127 -1.98 -12.02 5.92
C LYS A 127 -2.67 -10.66 6.11
N SER A 128 -1.93 -9.62 6.46
CA SER A 128 -2.46 -8.27 6.65
C SER A 128 -3.04 -7.71 5.33
N VAL A 129 -2.35 -7.89 4.21
CA VAL A 129 -2.83 -7.50 2.88
C VAL A 129 -4.11 -8.25 2.51
N MET A 130 -4.13 -9.56 2.74
CA MET A 130 -5.30 -10.41 2.46
C MET A 130 -6.53 -9.97 3.26
N TYR A 131 -6.37 -9.71 4.57
CA TYR A 131 -7.47 -9.19 5.41
C TYR A 131 -7.96 -7.84 4.91
N THR A 132 -7.06 -6.95 4.57
CA THR A 132 -7.38 -5.60 4.09
C THR A 132 -8.14 -5.65 2.75
N ARG A 133 -7.65 -6.41 1.77
CA ARG A 133 -8.33 -6.58 0.48
C ARG A 133 -9.70 -7.23 0.62
N THR A 134 -9.81 -8.27 1.47
CA THR A 134 -11.09 -8.94 1.74
C THR A 134 -12.11 -7.99 2.37
N ALA A 135 -11.69 -7.17 3.32
CA ALA A 135 -12.58 -6.26 4.05
C ALA A 135 -12.96 -5.02 3.24
N PHE A 136 -12.04 -4.49 2.44
CA PHE A 136 -12.18 -3.17 1.83
C PHE A 136 -12.26 -3.18 0.30
N GLY A 137 -11.95 -4.26 -0.39
CA GLY A 137 -11.89 -4.30 -1.85
C GLY A 137 -13.16 -3.79 -2.52
N SER A 138 -14.33 -4.32 -2.17
CA SER A 138 -15.62 -3.85 -2.70
C SER A 138 -15.91 -2.38 -2.34
N LEU A 139 -15.48 -1.91 -1.16
CA LEU A 139 -15.63 -0.52 -0.76
C LEU A 139 -14.74 0.39 -1.61
N TRP A 140 -13.50 -0.01 -1.86
CA TRP A 140 -12.60 0.73 -2.74
C TRP A 140 -13.14 0.88 -4.15
N LEU A 141 -13.70 -0.18 -4.71
CA LEU A 141 -14.32 -0.14 -6.03
C LEU A 141 -15.61 0.72 -6.04
N LYS A 142 -16.41 0.69 -4.97
CA LYS A 142 -17.55 1.60 -4.78
C LYS A 142 -17.15 3.06 -4.72
N ASN A 143 -16.06 3.38 -4.01
CA ASN A 143 -15.50 4.72 -3.97
C ASN A 143 -14.96 5.14 -5.33
N PHE A 144 -14.19 4.26 -6.00
CA PHE A 144 -13.65 4.47 -7.33
C PHE A 144 -14.74 4.95 -8.31
N VAL A 145 -15.82 4.18 -8.40
CA VAL A 145 -16.95 4.50 -9.26
C VAL A 145 -17.65 5.80 -8.86
N THR A 146 -17.84 6.02 -7.55
CA THR A 146 -18.51 7.22 -7.04
C THR A 146 -17.68 8.48 -7.29
N ASN A 147 -16.40 8.43 -6.97
CA ASN A 147 -15.48 9.57 -7.12
C ASN A 147 -15.36 9.96 -8.60
N LEU A 148 -15.17 8.97 -9.47
CA LEU A 148 -15.08 9.22 -10.91
C LEU A 148 -16.37 9.80 -11.49
N ALA A 149 -17.53 9.29 -11.09
CA ALA A 149 -18.82 9.78 -11.58
C ALA A 149 -19.12 11.22 -11.13
N LEU A 150 -18.72 11.60 -9.93
CA LEU A 150 -19.15 12.85 -9.28
C LEU A 150 -18.14 13.98 -9.28
N ILE A 151 -16.84 13.73 -9.51
CA ILE A 151 -15.84 14.80 -9.53
C ILE A 151 -16.19 15.84 -10.60
N LYS A 152 -16.39 17.11 -10.20
CA LYS A 152 -16.71 18.20 -11.11
C LYS A 152 -15.50 19.02 -11.50
N ASN A 153 -14.64 19.30 -10.54
CA ASN A 153 -13.49 20.18 -10.71
C ASN A 153 -12.20 19.34 -10.69
N SER A 154 -11.98 18.56 -11.74
CA SER A 154 -10.72 17.83 -11.89
C SER A 154 -9.59 18.76 -12.28
N ALA A 155 -8.40 18.56 -11.72
CA ALA A 155 -7.26 19.41 -11.95
C ALA A 155 -5.95 18.63 -11.96
N ALA A 156 -4.97 19.12 -12.71
CA ALA A 156 -3.57 18.79 -12.49
C ALA A 156 -3.00 19.66 -11.37
N ALA A 157 -1.95 19.18 -10.72
CA ALA A 157 -1.20 19.98 -9.74
C ALA A 157 0.27 20.01 -10.10
N GLU A 158 0.85 21.17 -9.99
CA GLU A 158 2.29 21.40 -10.15
C GLU A 158 2.86 21.86 -8.81
N PHE A 159 3.86 21.15 -8.31
CA PHE A 159 4.54 21.47 -7.06
C PHE A 159 5.75 22.38 -7.35
N ALA A 160 5.89 23.45 -6.59
CA ALA A 160 7.08 24.28 -6.67
C ALA A 160 8.31 23.52 -6.13
N ASP A 161 9.48 23.73 -6.73
CA ASP A 161 10.73 23.16 -6.23
C ASP A 161 11.25 23.94 -5.01
N THR A 162 10.60 23.71 -3.87
CA THR A 162 10.86 24.40 -2.60
C THR A 162 10.74 23.42 -1.43
N ASP A 163 11.17 23.86 -0.24
CA ASP A 163 10.96 23.11 1.00
C ASP A 163 9.48 23.03 1.34
N PHE A 164 9.02 21.86 1.78
CA PHE A 164 7.63 21.61 2.18
C PHE A 164 7.52 21.20 3.64
N PHE A 165 6.46 21.63 4.28
CA PHE A 165 5.93 21.01 5.47
C PHE A 165 4.99 19.87 5.08
N PHE A 166 5.14 18.73 5.73
CA PHE A 166 4.13 17.68 5.73
C PHE A 166 3.52 17.59 7.11
N LEU A 167 2.23 17.88 7.20
CA LEU A 167 1.48 17.81 8.46
C LEU A 167 0.74 16.47 8.56
N ALA A 168 1.37 15.52 9.25
CA ALA A 168 0.79 14.24 9.61
C ALA A 168 -0.04 14.35 10.90
N SER A 169 -0.75 13.29 11.27
CA SER A 169 -1.76 13.34 12.33
C SER A 169 -1.28 12.94 13.72
N GLY A 170 0.01 12.68 13.91
CA GLY A 170 0.52 12.26 15.21
C GLY A 170 0.52 13.37 16.26
N PHE A 171 0.50 12.96 17.51
CA PHE A 171 0.36 13.87 18.67
C PHE A 171 1.51 14.88 18.82
N SER A 172 2.72 14.56 18.35
CA SER A 172 3.88 15.48 18.41
C SER A 172 3.64 16.81 17.69
N ALA A 173 2.70 16.85 16.72
CA ALA A 173 2.31 18.08 16.05
C ALA A 173 1.71 19.11 17.02
N GLU A 174 1.13 18.69 18.17
CA GLU A 174 0.48 19.59 19.11
C GLU A 174 1.43 20.65 19.70
N THR A 175 2.69 20.33 19.84
CA THR A 175 3.71 21.26 20.35
C THR A 175 4.21 22.24 19.29
N GLN A 176 3.80 22.07 18.02
CA GLN A 176 4.37 22.77 16.87
C GLN A 176 3.43 23.82 16.24
N TRP A 177 2.19 23.97 16.71
CA TRP A 177 1.20 24.86 16.09
C TRP A 177 1.68 26.30 15.94
N LYS A 178 2.35 26.84 16.98
CA LYS A 178 2.91 28.19 16.94
C LYS A 178 3.95 28.36 15.85
N LEU A 179 4.87 27.42 15.71
CA LEU A 179 5.90 27.42 14.68
C LEU A 179 5.27 27.35 13.27
N LEU A 180 4.35 26.42 13.05
CA LEU A 180 3.65 26.24 11.79
C LEU A 180 2.91 27.52 11.36
N LEU A 181 2.18 28.15 12.28
CA LEU A 181 1.46 29.40 12.03
C LEU A 181 2.41 30.55 11.69
N GLN A 182 3.54 30.66 12.38
CA GLN A 182 4.51 31.73 12.15
C GLN A 182 5.24 31.60 10.81
N LYS A 183 5.58 30.36 10.42
CA LYS A 183 6.37 30.12 9.20
C LYS A 183 5.59 30.28 7.91
N LYS A 184 4.29 29.96 7.91
CA LYS A 184 3.43 30.01 6.71
C LYS A 184 4.08 29.39 5.48
N ALA A 185 4.79 28.26 5.72
CA ALA A 185 5.52 27.54 4.68
C ALA A 185 4.57 26.71 3.79
N PRO A 186 5.00 26.31 2.59
CA PRO A 186 4.31 25.32 1.79
C PRO A 186 3.94 24.09 2.62
N CYS A 187 2.65 23.73 2.68
CA CYS A 187 2.16 22.69 3.57
C CYS A 187 1.22 21.71 2.85
N LEU A 188 1.63 20.46 2.76
CA LEU A 188 0.74 19.34 2.42
C LEU A 188 0.20 18.74 3.73
N CYS A 189 -1.12 18.78 3.91
CA CYS A 189 -1.78 18.33 5.14
C CYS A 189 -2.49 16.99 4.92
N ALA A 190 -2.28 16.03 5.82
CA ALA A 190 -3.09 14.83 5.84
C ALA A 190 -4.54 15.15 6.23
N GLY A 191 -5.52 14.52 5.56
CA GLY A 191 -6.94 14.77 5.82
C GLY A 191 -7.33 14.60 7.29
N SER A 192 -6.74 13.63 8.00
CA SER A 192 -6.98 13.41 9.41
C SER A 192 -6.51 14.54 10.33
N THR A 193 -5.58 15.38 9.89
CA THR A 193 -5.04 16.53 10.66
C THR A 193 -5.65 17.85 10.24
N TYR A 194 -6.41 17.88 9.13
CA TYR A 194 -6.94 19.13 8.59
C TYR A 194 -7.79 19.92 9.59
N GLU A 195 -8.60 19.23 10.41
CA GLU A 195 -9.42 19.91 11.44
C GLU A 195 -8.55 20.64 12.49
N ALA A 196 -7.43 20.03 12.91
CA ALA A 196 -6.48 20.71 13.79
C ALA A 196 -5.80 21.87 13.10
N ALA A 197 -5.35 21.71 11.85
CA ALA A 197 -4.75 22.79 11.06
C ALA A 197 -5.71 23.98 10.93
N ARG A 198 -6.99 23.74 10.61
CA ARG A 198 -8.04 24.74 10.53
C ARG A 198 -8.27 25.46 11.87
N TYR A 199 -8.36 24.69 12.96
CA TYR A 199 -8.59 25.26 14.29
C TYR A 199 -7.45 26.19 14.73
N TYR A 200 -6.20 25.83 14.41
CA TYR A 200 -5.03 26.66 14.74
C TYR A 200 -4.64 27.65 13.64
N HIS A 201 -5.48 27.82 12.62
CA HIS A 201 -5.26 28.74 11.49
C HIS A 201 -3.95 28.49 10.72
N ILE A 202 -3.50 27.24 10.66
CA ILE A 202 -2.31 26.85 9.91
C ILE A 202 -2.62 26.91 8.41
N PRO A 203 -1.84 27.66 7.61
CA PRO A 203 -2.02 27.68 6.17
C PRO A 203 -1.74 26.31 5.55
N VAL A 204 -2.64 25.85 4.67
CA VAL A 204 -2.55 24.56 3.98
C VAL A 204 -2.55 24.80 2.47
N SER A 205 -1.47 24.39 1.78
CA SER A 205 -1.36 24.51 0.32
C SER A 205 -2.20 23.47 -0.41
N ALA A 206 -2.28 22.26 0.14
CA ALA A 206 -3.13 21.18 -0.34
C ALA A 206 -3.40 20.15 0.78
N CYS A 207 -4.51 19.43 0.66
CA CYS A 207 -4.86 18.32 1.56
C CYS A 207 -4.74 16.99 0.80
N ILE A 208 -4.29 15.92 1.47
CA ILE A 208 -4.20 14.58 0.90
C ILE A 208 -4.97 13.56 1.75
N SER A 209 -5.75 12.70 1.08
CA SER A 209 -6.47 11.59 1.72
C SER A 209 -6.45 10.36 0.83
N THR A 210 -5.94 9.25 1.34
CA THR A 210 -5.81 7.99 0.57
C THR A 210 -6.61 6.83 1.17
N ASP A 211 -7.21 7.02 2.35
CA ASP A 211 -7.98 5.98 3.04
C ASP A 211 -9.40 5.90 2.46
N GLY A 212 -9.82 4.67 2.08
CA GLY A 212 -11.14 4.38 1.54
C GLY A 212 -12.27 4.29 2.57
N SER A 213 -11.97 4.41 3.87
CA SER A 213 -12.97 4.24 4.92
C SER A 213 -13.94 5.44 5.03
N PHE A 214 -15.12 5.16 5.58
CA PHE A 214 -16.09 6.20 5.92
C PHE A 214 -15.50 7.29 6.85
N TRP A 215 -14.63 6.86 7.78
CA TRP A 215 -14.02 7.78 8.76
C TRP A 215 -13.05 8.75 8.10
N ALA A 216 -12.32 8.34 7.08
CA ALA A 216 -11.48 9.24 6.30
C ALA A 216 -12.29 10.39 5.71
N GLY A 217 -13.46 10.09 5.16
CA GLY A 217 -14.40 11.11 4.67
C GLY A 217 -14.89 12.06 5.76
N GLN A 218 -15.09 11.57 6.99
CA GLN A 218 -15.49 12.44 8.11
C GLN A 218 -14.41 13.47 8.47
N HIS A 219 -13.14 13.12 8.38
CA HIS A 219 -12.04 14.06 8.62
C HIS A 219 -12.00 15.23 7.63
N LEU A 220 -12.58 15.06 6.45
CA LEU A 220 -12.61 16.06 5.39
C LEU A 220 -13.86 16.97 5.45
N ARG A 221 -14.81 16.76 6.36
CA ARG A 221 -16.12 17.46 6.37
C ARG A 221 -16.02 18.98 6.33
N ASN A 222 -15.01 19.53 6.99
CA ASN A 222 -14.78 20.96 7.11
C ASN A 222 -13.69 21.47 6.15
N LEU A 223 -13.32 20.69 5.13
CA LEU A 223 -12.33 21.11 4.14
C LEU A 223 -12.87 22.34 3.37
N GLU A 224 -12.10 23.42 3.39
CA GLU A 224 -12.45 24.66 2.69
C GLU A 224 -12.37 24.48 1.18
N LYS A 225 -13.25 25.15 0.44
CA LYS A 225 -13.31 25.06 -1.03
C LYS A 225 -12.02 25.49 -1.73
N THR A 226 -11.28 26.37 -1.11
CA THR A 226 -10.03 26.93 -1.63
C THR A 226 -8.85 25.97 -1.50
N VAL A 227 -8.98 24.92 -0.67
CA VAL A 227 -7.91 23.94 -0.45
C VAL A 227 -8.10 22.78 -1.44
N PRO A 228 -7.14 22.55 -2.35
CA PRO A 228 -7.20 21.42 -3.26
C PRO A 228 -7.05 20.12 -2.51
N LEU A 229 -7.79 19.08 -2.98
CA LEU A 229 -7.78 17.75 -2.39
C LEU A 229 -7.10 16.75 -3.32
N LEU A 230 -6.02 16.12 -2.85
CA LEU A 230 -5.31 15.07 -3.53
C LEU A 230 -5.82 13.71 -3.03
N PHE A 231 -6.27 12.84 -3.92
CA PHE A 231 -6.81 11.54 -3.53
C PHE A 231 -6.82 10.53 -4.68
N PRO A 232 -6.61 9.22 -4.42
CA PRO A 232 -6.88 8.16 -5.39
C PRO A 232 -8.39 7.90 -5.50
N LEU A 233 -8.83 7.36 -6.62
CA LEU A 233 -10.26 7.08 -6.83
C LEU A 233 -10.87 6.16 -5.77
N GLU A 234 -10.09 5.32 -5.13
CA GLU A 234 -10.53 4.42 -4.04
C GLU A 234 -10.76 5.11 -2.69
N ALA A 235 -10.35 6.37 -2.52
CA ALA A 235 -10.48 7.09 -1.26
C ALA A 235 -11.94 7.41 -0.89
N GLY A 236 -12.21 7.44 0.41
CA GLY A 236 -13.52 7.79 0.96
C GLY A 236 -13.76 9.30 0.96
N ILE A 237 -14.21 9.88 -0.15
CA ILE A 237 -14.42 11.32 -0.30
C ILE A 237 -15.90 11.66 -0.17
N PRO A 238 -16.27 12.64 0.69
CA PRO A 238 -17.64 13.15 0.78
C PRO A 238 -18.12 13.76 -0.54
N LYS A 239 -19.33 13.38 -0.99
CA LYS A 239 -19.90 13.89 -2.24
C LYS A 239 -19.84 15.41 -2.41
N PRO A 240 -20.15 16.25 -1.38
CA PRO A 240 -20.06 17.69 -1.52
C PRO A 240 -18.67 18.22 -1.87
N LEU A 241 -17.60 17.52 -1.49
CA LEU A 241 -16.22 17.90 -1.82
C LEU A 241 -15.88 17.61 -3.28
N LEU A 242 -16.38 16.48 -3.83
CA LEU A 242 -16.24 16.15 -5.25
C LEU A 242 -16.89 17.19 -6.18
N GLU A 243 -17.90 17.90 -5.67
CA GLU A 243 -18.61 18.92 -6.42
C GLU A 243 -18.00 20.32 -6.28
N LYS A 244 -17.37 20.62 -5.14
CA LYS A 244 -17.00 21.98 -4.75
C LYS A 244 -15.51 22.27 -4.80
N ASN A 245 -14.66 21.29 -4.45
CA ASN A 245 -13.21 21.46 -4.36
C ASN A 245 -12.53 21.07 -5.67
N PHE A 246 -11.35 21.61 -5.92
CA PHE A 246 -10.47 21.03 -6.92
C PHE A 246 -9.96 19.68 -6.45
N GLY A 247 -10.25 18.64 -7.23
CA GLY A 247 -9.80 17.29 -7.02
C GLY A 247 -8.61 16.97 -7.90
N VAL A 248 -7.47 16.67 -7.29
CA VAL A 248 -6.28 16.18 -7.96
C VAL A 248 -6.22 14.66 -7.75
N LEU A 249 -6.47 13.92 -8.81
CA LEU A 249 -6.48 12.46 -8.73
C LEU A 249 -5.07 11.89 -8.64
N LEU A 250 -4.90 10.92 -7.77
CA LEU A 250 -3.67 10.13 -7.65
C LEU A 250 -3.87 8.78 -8.34
N SER A 251 -2.89 8.36 -9.15
CA SER A 251 -2.84 7.02 -9.73
C SER A 251 -1.73 6.19 -9.12
N TYR A 252 -2.04 4.96 -8.75
CA TYR A 252 -1.07 3.95 -8.31
C TYR A 252 -0.56 3.09 -9.48
N GLY A 253 -0.98 3.40 -10.71
CA GLY A 253 -0.50 2.75 -11.92
C GLY A 253 -1.15 1.40 -12.22
N SER A 254 -2.33 1.10 -11.66
CA SER A 254 -3.07 -0.09 -12.03
C SER A 254 -3.60 -0.01 -13.47
N GLU A 255 -3.77 -1.15 -14.13
CA GLU A 255 -4.31 -1.17 -15.50
C GLU A 255 -5.78 -0.70 -15.55
N LEU A 256 -6.51 -0.87 -14.46
CA LEU A 256 -7.87 -0.37 -14.31
C LEU A 256 -7.89 1.17 -14.26
N GLU A 257 -7.04 1.76 -13.42
CA GLU A 257 -6.90 3.22 -13.32
C GLU A 257 -6.46 3.84 -14.64
N GLN A 258 -5.39 3.30 -15.24
CA GLN A 258 -4.84 3.81 -16.50
C GLN A 258 -5.90 3.80 -17.61
N TYR A 259 -6.61 2.68 -17.76
CA TYR A 259 -7.67 2.57 -18.77
C TYR A 259 -8.75 3.63 -18.59
N VAL A 260 -9.21 3.84 -17.36
CA VAL A 260 -10.29 4.79 -17.08
C VAL A 260 -9.82 6.23 -17.26
N PHE A 261 -8.60 6.55 -16.85
CA PHE A 261 -8.03 7.89 -17.04
C PHE A 261 -7.80 8.22 -18.52
N ASP A 262 -7.31 7.25 -19.30
CA ASP A 262 -7.08 7.42 -20.74
C ASP A 262 -8.40 7.62 -21.51
N GLU A 263 -9.40 6.75 -21.27
CA GLU A 263 -10.69 6.81 -21.97
C GLU A 263 -11.50 8.08 -21.66
N LEU A 264 -11.39 8.58 -20.44
CA LEU A 264 -12.14 9.75 -19.99
C LEU A 264 -11.31 11.05 -19.98
N HIS A 265 -10.06 10.98 -20.41
CA HIS A 265 -9.11 12.11 -20.42
C HIS A 265 -9.03 12.83 -19.06
N VAL A 266 -9.04 12.06 -17.97
CA VAL A 266 -8.99 12.60 -16.62
C VAL A 266 -7.53 12.74 -16.19
N PRO A 267 -7.09 13.96 -15.77
CA PRO A 267 -5.72 14.18 -15.31
C PRO A 267 -5.45 13.48 -13.98
N PHE A 268 -4.22 13.02 -13.80
CA PHE A 268 -3.77 12.41 -12.55
C PHE A 268 -2.30 12.73 -12.26
N LEU A 269 -1.91 12.57 -11.00
CA LEU A 269 -0.51 12.50 -10.56
C LEU A 269 -0.16 11.04 -10.25
N SER A 270 1.01 10.61 -10.72
CA SER A 270 1.54 9.32 -10.31
C SER A 270 1.89 9.34 -8.82
N ALA A 271 1.48 8.33 -8.09
CA ALA A 271 1.76 8.18 -6.67
C ALA A 271 2.11 6.72 -6.34
N LYS A 272 2.74 6.48 -5.20
CA LYS A 272 3.03 5.13 -4.71
C LYS A 272 2.14 4.77 -3.54
N ARG A 273 1.55 3.60 -3.61
CA ARG A 273 0.79 3.03 -2.49
C ARG A 273 1.75 2.57 -1.41
N ASN A 274 1.69 3.20 -0.24
CA ASN A 274 2.58 2.90 0.89
C ASN A 274 1.83 2.40 2.14
N GLY A 275 0.55 2.05 1.97
CA GLY A 275 -0.30 1.58 3.07
C GLY A 275 -0.73 2.66 4.06
N THR A 276 -0.17 3.87 4.00
CA THR A 276 -0.56 5.02 4.83
C THR A 276 -0.67 6.31 4.03
N VAL A 277 -1.51 7.22 4.48
CA VAL A 277 -1.58 8.60 3.94
C VAL A 277 -0.21 9.27 4.03
N SER A 278 0.48 9.13 5.18
CA SER A 278 1.79 9.73 5.42
C SER A 278 2.86 9.21 4.47
N GLY A 279 2.91 7.90 4.23
CA GLY A 279 3.85 7.29 3.30
C GLY A 279 3.65 7.78 1.87
N THR A 280 2.40 7.78 1.39
CA THR A 280 2.06 8.29 0.06
C THR A 280 2.37 9.78 -0.08
N ALA A 281 2.03 10.60 0.93
CA ALA A 281 2.28 12.03 0.91
C ALA A 281 3.78 12.38 0.85
N VAL A 282 4.59 11.73 1.70
CA VAL A 282 6.04 11.94 1.73
C VAL A 282 6.67 11.49 0.42
N GLU A 283 6.31 10.33 -0.11
CA GLU A 283 6.82 9.85 -1.40
C GLU A 283 6.46 10.79 -2.54
N LEU A 284 5.21 11.28 -2.57
CA LEU A 284 4.74 12.26 -3.55
C LEU A 284 5.59 13.54 -3.50
N LEU A 285 5.80 14.12 -2.31
CA LEU A 285 6.63 15.31 -2.16
C LEU A 285 8.07 15.06 -2.58
N LEU A 286 8.67 13.92 -2.18
CA LEU A 286 10.04 13.55 -2.56
C LEU A 286 10.23 13.38 -4.08
N GLU A 287 9.18 13.10 -4.81
CA GLU A 287 9.20 12.97 -6.28
C GLU A 287 8.97 14.31 -6.98
N HIS A 288 8.20 15.22 -6.38
CA HIS A 288 7.82 16.49 -7.02
C HIS A 288 8.66 17.70 -6.62
N THR A 289 9.47 17.63 -5.57
CA THR A 289 10.46 18.66 -5.22
C THR A 289 11.83 18.03 -5.00
N ALA A 290 12.91 18.76 -5.37
CA ALA A 290 14.29 18.36 -5.05
C ALA A 290 14.72 18.84 -3.65
N LYS A 291 13.90 19.63 -2.96
CA LYS A 291 14.19 20.26 -1.66
C LYS A 291 13.83 19.39 -0.48
N SER A 292 13.88 19.94 0.71
CA SER A 292 13.67 19.24 1.98
C SER A 292 12.19 19.18 2.36
N ILE A 293 11.82 18.10 3.05
CA ILE A 293 10.48 17.89 3.61
C ILE A 293 10.61 17.85 5.12
N TYR A 294 9.87 18.70 5.81
CA TYR A 294 9.80 18.78 7.27
C TYR A 294 8.48 18.20 7.73
N ALA A 295 8.50 16.97 8.27
CA ALA A 295 7.32 16.25 8.72
C ALA A 295 7.03 16.55 10.20
N PHE A 296 5.84 17.03 10.47
CA PHE A 296 5.28 17.28 11.81
C PHE A 296 4.22 16.23 12.10
N GLY A 297 4.20 15.66 13.29
CA GLY A 297 3.25 14.60 13.65
C GLY A 297 3.49 13.26 12.93
N LEU A 298 4.68 13.00 12.46
CA LEU A 298 5.08 11.70 11.88
C LEU A 298 5.63 10.79 12.99
N ASP A 299 4.80 10.43 13.96
CA ASP A 299 5.20 9.74 15.19
C ASP A 299 5.34 8.23 15.01
N LEU A 300 4.42 7.63 14.27
CA LEU A 300 4.35 6.19 13.98
C LEU A 300 4.39 5.29 15.23
N HIS A 301 4.02 5.85 16.37
CA HIS A 301 3.95 5.15 17.65
C HIS A 301 2.68 5.56 18.41
N GLY A 302 2.09 4.61 19.14
CA GLY A 302 1.03 4.90 20.09
C GLY A 302 1.66 5.29 21.43
N GLY A 303 1.69 6.58 21.74
CA GLY A 303 2.11 7.07 23.03
C GLY A 303 1.12 6.73 24.16
N LYS A 304 1.44 7.18 25.37
CA LYS A 304 0.58 7.02 26.56
C LYS A 304 -0.71 7.86 26.54
N SER A 305 -0.91 8.64 25.46
CA SER A 305 -2.03 9.54 25.27
C SER A 305 -2.77 9.24 23.96
N PHE A 306 -3.71 10.08 23.57
CA PHE A 306 -4.39 9.97 22.29
C PHE A 306 -3.39 10.09 21.13
N SER A 307 -3.43 9.15 20.20
CA SER A 307 -2.42 8.98 19.15
C SER A 307 -2.44 10.06 18.05
N HIS A 308 -3.46 10.93 18.04
CA HIS A 308 -3.64 11.95 17.02
C HIS A 308 -3.60 13.36 17.62
N ALA A 309 -3.09 14.30 16.83
CA ALA A 309 -3.11 15.72 17.19
C ALA A 309 -4.54 16.25 17.28
N ARG A 310 -4.83 17.03 18.35
CA ARG A 310 -6.17 17.58 18.66
C ARG A 310 -6.32 19.01 18.15
N PRO A 311 -7.55 19.42 17.78
CA PRO A 311 -8.80 18.66 17.77
C PRO A 311 -8.82 17.58 16.67
N HIS A 312 -9.39 16.43 16.98
CA HIS A 312 -9.50 15.31 16.04
C HIS A 312 -10.90 14.69 16.15
N LEU A 313 -11.56 14.47 15.01
CA LEU A 313 -12.96 14.01 14.99
C LEU A 313 -13.19 12.64 15.64
N SER A 314 -12.19 11.74 15.59
CA SER A 314 -12.33 10.45 16.28
C SER A 314 -12.32 10.56 17.81
N LEU A 315 -11.80 11.65 18.39
CA LEU A 315 -11.83 11.88 19.83
C LEU A 315 -13.27 11.98 20.33
N ASN A 316 -14.14 12.70 19.63
CA ASN A 316 -15.56 12.82 20.00
C ASN A 316 -16.24 11.44 20.05
N ARG A 317 -15.90 10.55 19.11
CA ARG A 317 -16.41 9.17 19.14
C ARG A 317 -15.89 8.38 20.33
N VAL A 318 -14.60 8.51 20.65
CA VAL A 318 -14.01 7.87 21.83
C VAL A 318 -14.69 8.38 23.08
N GLN A 319 -14.88 9.70 23.22
CA GLN A 319 -15.58 10.32 24.34
C GLN A 319 -17.02 9.82 24.47
N SER A 320 -17.77 9.69 23.35
CA SER A 320 -19.15 9.19 23.37
C SER A 320 -19.25 7.70 23.75
N SER A 321 -18.16 6.94 23.67
CA SER A 321 -18.10 5.53 24.06
C SER A 321 -17.59 5.29 25.49
N THR A 322 -17.27 6.35 26.23
CA THR A 322 -16.77 6.25 27.61
C THR A 322 -17.92 6.06 28.61
N THR A 323 -17.62 5.35 29.69
CA THR A 323 -18.55 5.11 30.82
C THR A 323 -17.79 5.33 32.11
N LYS A 324 -18.50 5.33 33.28
CA LYS A 324 -17.85 5.40 34.60
C LYS A 324 -16.83 4.28 34.83
N LEU A 325 -17.08 3.08 34.31
CA LEU A 325 -16.19 1.92 34.42
C LEU A 325 -15.10 1.89 33.33
N ARG A 326 -15.26 2.69 32.27
CA ARG A 326 -14.33 2.79 31.15
C ARG A 326 -14.11 4.27 30.86
N SER A 327 -13.27 4.89 31.70
CA SER A 327 -12.96 6.31 31.57
C SER A 327 -12.26 6.63 30.24
N LEU A 328 -12.30 7.90 29.84
CA LEU A 328 -11.59 8.38 28.65
C LEU A 328 -10.10 8.04 28.71
N GLU A 329 -9.49 8.24 29.86
CA GLU A 329 -8.08 7.93 30.11
C GLU A 329 -7.79 6.44 29.92
N THR A 330 -8.61 5.56 30.47
CA THR A 330 -8.48 4.10 30.24
C THR A 330 -8.57 3.73 28.77
N VAL A 331 -9.48 4.35 28.02
CA VAL A 331 -9.65 4.07 26.58
C VAL A 331 -8.48 4.59 25.76
N LEU A 332 -7.95 5.77 26.09
CA LEU A 332 -6.83 6.39 25.39
C LEU A 332 -5.49 5.70 25.70
N CYS A 333 -5.30 5.28 26.97
CA CYS A 333 -4.07 4.64 27.42
C CYS A 333 -4.04 3.11 27.17
N THR A 334 -5.12 2.53 26.66
CA THR A 334 -5.13 1.10 26.32
C THR A 334 -4.22 0.86 25.11
N PRO A 335 -3.24 -0.07 25.19
CA PRO A 335 -2.22 -0.30 24.15
C PRO A 335 -2.76 -0.90 22.83
N ARG A 336 -4.04 -0.72 22.54
CA ARG A 336 -4.65 -1.11 21.25
C ARG A 336 -3.97 -0.48 20.03
N PHE A 337 -3.14 0.54 20.24
CA PHE A 337 -2.48 1.31 19.17
C PHE A 337 -0.99 0.99 18.97
N ALA A 338 -0.37 0.14 19.76
CA ALA A 338 0.87 -0.54 19.38
C ALA A 338 0.54 -1.60 18.30
N SER A 339 -0.11 -1.17 17.21
CA SER A 339 -0.56 -2.07 16.18
C SER A 339 0.63 -2.50 15.32
N ALA A 340 0.62 -3.75 14.89
CA ALA A 340 1.55 -4.26 13.86
C ALA A 340 1.61 -3.35 12.62
N SER A 341 0.52 -2.63 12.31
CA SER A 341 0.45 -1.65 11.23
C SER A 341 1.44 -0.49 11.42
N LEU A 342 1.52 0.11 12.62
CA LEU A 342 2.44 1.23 12.86
C LEU A 342 3.90 0.80 12.73
N GLN A 343 4.22 -0.43 13.15
CA GLN A 343 5.55 -1.01 12.97
C GLN A 343 5.89 -1.21 11.48
N THR A 344 4.93 -1.72 10.70
CA THR A 344 5.06 -1.87 9.25
C THR A 344 5.31 -0.52 8.59
N TYR A 345 4.59 0.52 9.01
CA TYR A 345 4.76 1.87 8.48
C TYR A 345 6.11 2.46 8.86
N ALA A 346 6.55 2.30 10.11
CA ALA A 346 7.87 2.73 10.55
C ALA A 346 8.99 2.03 9.78
N ALA A 347 8.85 0.72 9.54
CA ALA A 347 9.78 -0.06 8.73
C ALA A 347 9.88 0.46 7.28
N TRP A 348 8.75 0.88 6.68
CA TRP A 348 8.79 1.49 5.35
C TRP A 348 9.61 2.79 5.33
N PHE A 349 9.40 3.70 6.29
CA PHE A 349 10.21 4.93 6.40
C PHE A 349 11.69 4.62 6.64
N ALA A 350 12.00 3.64 7.49
CA ALA A 350 13.37 3.18 7.74
C ALA A 350 14.05 2.57 6.50
N SER A 351 13.26 2.05 5.55
CA SER A 351 13.75 1.48 4.29
C SER A 351 13.92 2.47 3.15
N LEU A 352 13.64 3.76 3.36
CA LEU A 352 13.82 4.78 2.34
C LEU A 352 15.26 4.80 1.83
N PRO A 353 15.47 4.89 0.49
CA PRO A 353 16.81 5.03 -0.07
C PRO A 353 17.55 6.23 0.52
N PRO A 354 18.86 6.17 0.74
CA PRO A 354 19.62 7.23 1.39
C PRO A 354 19.46 8.61 0.73
N TYR A 355 19.32 8.67 -0.59
CA TYR A 355 19.14 9.93 -1.31
C TYR A 355 17.76 10.58 -1.07
N LYS A 356 16.71 9.79 -0.75
CA LYS A 356 15.40 10.26 -0.32
C LYS A 356 15.38 10.58 1.17
N ALA A 357 15.90 9.67 1.99
CA ALA A 357 15.91 9.82 3.44
C ALA A 357 16.62 11.10 3.90
N ARG A 358 17.71 11.51 3.25
CA ARG A 358 18.44 12.75 3.56
C ARG A 358 17.61 14.04 3.37
N ARG A 359 16.51 13.97 2.65
CA ARG A 359 15.64 15.10 2.37
C ARG A 359 14.39 15.12 3.27
N LEU A 360 14.18 14.10 4.08
CA LEU A 360 13.08 13.98 5.02
C LEU A 360 13.57 14.24 6.43
N PHE A 361 12.98 15.23 7.09
CA PHE A 361 13.28 15.62 8.47
C PHE A 361 12.02 15.50 9.32
N ARG A 362 12.13 14.95 10.52
CA ARG A 362 11.04 14.90 11.50
C ARG A 362 11.22 16.00 12.52
N THR A 363 10.16 16.72 12.85
CA THR A 363 10.18 17.83 13.81
C THR A 363 9.23 17.57 14.96
N GLY A 364 9.63 17.91 16.18
CA GLY A 364 8.82 17.73 17.40
C GLY A 364 8.84 16.29 17.95
N VAL A 365 9.79 15.47 17.54
CA VAL A 365 9.92 14.07 17.94
C VAL A 365 10.46 13.98 19.36
N ASP A 366 9.83 13.15 20.18
CA ASP A 366 10.25 12.79 21.54
C ASP A 366 10.53 11.27 21.68
N SER A 367 10.76 10.82 22.91
CA SER A 367 11.04 9.41 23.25
C SER A 367 9.85 8.46 22.95
N ASP A 368 8.65 9.00 22.83
CA ASP A 368 7.43 8.21 22.59
C ASP A 368 7.17 7.97 21.09
N CYS A 369 7.97 8.60 20.22
CA CYS A 369 7.89 8.41 18.77
C CYS A 369 8.74 7.21 18.30
N ALA A 370 8.31 6.55 17.21
CA ALA A 370 9.07 5.45 16.63
C ALA A 370 10.47 5.90 16.19
N VAL A 371 11.47 5.07 16.42
CA VAL A 371 12.83 5.31 15.92
C VAL A 371 12.87 5.04 14.41
N LEU A 372 13.32 6.02 13.62
CA LEU A 372 13.53 5.90 12.17
C LEU A 372 15.00 6.15 11.86
N PRO A 373 15.85 5.10 11.78
CA PRO A 373 17.32 5.24 11.72
C PRO A 373 17.82 6.09 10.55
N ASN A 374 17.12 6.05 9.41
CA ASN A 374 17.51 6.73 8.18
C ASN A 374 16.91 8.14 8.03
N VAL A 375 16.02 8.55 8.94
CA VAL A 375 15.31 9.84 8.87
C VAL A 375 15.80 10.72 10.00
N MET A 376 16.35 11.88 9.67
CA MET A 376 16.89 12.80 10.66
C MET A 376 15.78 13.50 11.44
N SER A 377 15.99 13.66 12.75
CA SER A 377 15.17 14.54 13.58
C SER A 377 15.81 15.92 13.67
N VAL A 378 14.99 16.97 13.57
CA VAL A 378 15.41 18.37 13.61
C VAL A 378 14.64 19.09 14.70
N SER A 379 15.32 19.93 15.49
CA SER A 379 14.67 20.73 16.51
C SER A 379 13.76 21.79 15.93
N SER A 380 12.74 22.18 16.69
CA SER A 380 11.83 23.26 16.31
C SER A 380 12.57 24.58 16.10
N ASP A 381 13.60 24.85 16.89
CA ASP A 381 14.42 26.08 16.79
C ASP A 381 15.19 26.12 15.46
N ALA A 382 15.78 25.02 15.04
CA ALA A 382 16.49 24.94 13.76
C ALA A 382 15.52 25.16 12.56
N VAL A 383 14.27 24.71 12.67
CA VAL A 383 13.24 25.02 11.66
C VAL A 383 12.78 26.48 11.79
N ALA A 384 12.72 27.03 13.00
CA ALA A 384 12.36 28.42 13.25
C ALA A 384 13.34 29.44 12.62
N GLU A 385 14.61 29.11 12.51
CA GLU A 385 15.63 29.95 11.87
C GLU A 385 15.57 29.95 10.34
N LYS A 386 14.94 28.94 9.72
CA LYS A 386 14.85 28.84 8.26
C LYS A 386 13.82 29.81 7.65
N LYS A 387 14.11 30.23 6.42
CA LYS A 387 13.17 30.94 5.54
C LYS A 387 12.54 29.95 4.59
N PHE A 388 11.23 30.08 4.40
CA PHE A 388 10.44 29.24 3.50
C PHE A 388 9.77 30.10 2.43
N ALA A 389 9.42 29.49 1.30
CA ALA A 389 8.62 30.13 0.27
C ALA A 389 7.17 30.37 0.77
N ASP A 390 6.45 31.24 0.09
CA ASP A 390 5.03 31.49 0.40
C ASP A 390 4.19 30.25 0.06
N TRP A 391 3.39 29.79 1.01
CA TRP A 391 2.52 28.63 0.89
C TRP A 391 1.50 28.74 -0.26
N LYS A 392 1.08 29.97 -0.65
CA LYS A 392 0.06 30.23 -1.65
C LYS A 392 0.46 29.76 -3.05
N ASN A 393 1.74 29.81 -3.35
CA ASN A 393 2.28 29.49 -4.68
C ASN A 393 2.96 28.11 -4.72
N ALA A 394 2.86 27.33 -3.64
CA ALA A 394 3.57 26.08 -3.52
C ALA A 394 2.96 24.95 -4.33
N VAL A 395 1.65 24.96 -4.50
CA VAL A 395 0.90 23.99 -5.31
C VAL A 395 0.01 24.78 -6.28
N ARG A 396 0.42 24.81 -7.54
CA ARG A 396 -0.36 25.45 -8.59
C ARG A 396 -1.39 24.45 -9.13
N ILE A 397 -2.65 24.80 -9.01
CA ILE A 397 -3.76 24.02 -9.55
C ILE A 397 -4.05 24.47 -10.97
N VAL A 398 -4.01 23.53 -11.90
CA VAL A 398 -4.35 23.76 -13.31
C VAL A 398 -5.66 23.04 -13.60
N PRO A 399 -6.80 23.77 -13.64
CA PRO A 399 -8.08 23.17 -14.00
C PRO A 399 -8.00 22.56 -15.40
N ILE A 400 -8.49 21.34 -15.55
CA ILE A 400 -8.53 20.65 -16.83
C ILE A 400 -9.97 20.29 -17.14
N THR A 401 -10.41 20.64 -18.33
CA THR A 401 -11.70 20.20 -18.83
C THR A 401 -11.65 18.70 -19.10
N CYS A 402 -12.35 17.92 -18.30
CA CYS A 402 -12.54 16.49 -18.51
C CYS A 402 -13.97 16.22 -18.98
N SER A 403 -14.25 14.96 -19.34
CA SER A 403 -15.59 14.50 -19.72
C SER A 403 -16.65 14.90 -18.69
N GLU A 404 -17.88 15.15 -19.13
CA GLU A 404 -18.98 15.50 -18.24
C GLU A 404 -19.40 14.31 -17.34
N SER A 405 -20.02 14.62 -16.20
CA SER A 405 -20.51 13.59 -15.26
C SER A 405 -21.47 12.58 -15.93
N VAL A 406 -22.30 13.03 -16.87
CA VAL A 406 -23.23 12.18 -17.61
C VAL A 406 -22.46 11.17 -18.50
N GLU A 407 -21.43 11.65 -19.20
CA GLU A 407 -20.58 10.81 -20.05
C GLU A 407 -19.80 9.78 -19.21
N ARG A 408 -19.25 10.21 -18.06
CA ARG A 408 -18.55 9.30 -17.14
C ARG A 408 -19.46 8.22 -16.56
N LYS A 409 -20.71 8.56 -16.21
CA LYS A 409 -21.69 7.57 -15.75
C LYS A 409 -22.06 6.59 -16.85
N ALA A 410 -22.31 7.08 -18.07
CA ALA A 410 -22.59 6.22 -19.22
C ALA A 410 -21.42 5.28 -19.54
N PHE A 411 -20.20 5.79 -19.50
CA PHE A 411 -18.98 4.97 -19.64
C PHE A 411 -18.90 3.91 -18.55
N LEU A 412 -19.07 4.28 -17.27
CA LEU A 412 -19.01 3.35 -16.14
C LEU A 412 -20.06 2.24 -16.25
N CYS A 413 -21.28 2.55 -16.66
CA CYS A 413 -22.33 1.54 -16.88
C CYS A 413 -21.90 0.52 -17.94
N ARG A 414 -21.42 0.98 -19.10
CA ARG A 414 -20.94 0.08 -20.17
C ARG A 414 -19.74 -0.73 -19.69
N PHE A 415 -18.75 -0.08 -19.09
CA PHE A 415 -17.52 -0.73 -18.62
C PHE A 415 -17.79 -1.83 -17.59
N ILE A 416 -18.65 -1.57 -16.59
CA ILE A 416 -19.00 -2.55 -15.54
C ILE A 416 -19.80 -3.71 -16.14
N HIS A 417 -20.72 -3.43 -17.06
CA HIS A 417 -21.49 -4.45 -17.75
C HIS A 417 -20.58 -5.38 -18.57
N ASP A 418 -19.74 -4.81 -19.43
CA ASP A 418 -18.81 -5.55 -20.28
C ASP A 418 -17.82 -6.39 -19.44
N ALA A 419 -17.34 -5.85 -18.33
CA ALA A 419 -16.47 -6.59 -17.41
C ALA A 419 -17.20 -7.78 -16.77
N SER A 420 -18.46 -7.61 -16.36
CA SER A 420 -19.29 -8.69 -15.81
C SER A 420 -19.47 -9.82 -16.81
N GLU A 421 -19.84 -9.49 -18.05
CA GLU A 421 -20.00 -10.49 -19.12
C GLU A 421 -18.69 -11.25 -19.38
N GLN A 422 -17.57 -10.53 -19.49
CA GLN A 422 -16.28 -11.13 -19.76
C GLN A 422 -15.78 -12.02 -18.62
N ILE A 423 -15.93 -11.60 -17.35
CA ILE A 423 -15.57 -12.43 -16.18
C ILE A 423 -16.40 -13.73 -16.17
N ASN A 424 -17.67 -13.67 -16.55
CA ASN A 424 -18.51 -14.85 -16.63
C ASN A 424 -18.12 -15.79 -17.78
N ALA A 425 -17.76 -15.24 -18.95
CA ALA A 425 -17.44 -16.01 -20.15
C ALA A 425 -16.04 -16.66 -20.09
N MET A 426 -15.04 -15.97 -19.52
CA MET A 426 -13.65 -16.43 -19.51
C MET A 426 -13.41 -17.50 -18.43
N PRO A 427 -12.55 -18.51 -18.66
CA PRO A 427 -12.04 -19.36 -17.60
C PRO A 427 -11.33 -18.53 -16.53
N LEU A 428 -11.53 -18.85 -15.25
CA LEU A 428 -10.91 -18.06 -14.16
C LEU A 428 -9.39 -18.15 -14.18
N HIS A 429 -8.84 -19.28 -14.66
CA HIS A 429 -7.41 -19.43 -14.89
C HIS A 429 -6.85 -18.32 -15.81
N ASP A 430 -7.53 -18.04 -16.93
CA ASP A 430 -7.06 -17.05 -17.93
C ASP A 430 -7.15 -15.62 -17.39
N ILE A 431 -8.05 -15.37 -16.44
CA ILE A 431 -8.12 -14.10 -15.71
C ILE A 431 -6.94 -13.97 -14.72
N LEU A 432 -6.59 -15.06 -14.01
CA LEU A 432 -5.51 -15.07 -13.02
C LEU A 432 -4.11 -14.96 -13.64
N TYR A 433 -3.93 -15.54 -14.83
CA TYR A 433 -2.67 -15.49 -15.58
C TYR A 433 -2.83 -14.61 -16.84
N PRO A 434 -2.98 -13.28 -16.66
CA PRO A 434 -3.38 -12.40 -17.74
C PRO A 434 -2.29 -12.25 -18.79
N ALA A 435 -2.64 -12.52 -20.05
CA ALA A 435 -1.75 -12.35 -21.19
C ALA A 435 -1.66 -10.89 -21.70
N GLY A 436 -2.54 -9.98 -21.27
CA GLY A 436 -2.58 -8.61 -21.77
C GLY A 436 -3.31 -7.65 -20.85
N LYS A 437 -3.32 -6.36 -21.21
CA LYS A 437 -3.92 -5.27 -20.41
C LYS A 437 -5.40 -5.52 -20.06
N LYS A 438 -6.19 -6.00 -21.02
CA LYS A 438 -7.61 -6.29 -20.81
C LYS A 438 -7.81 -7.34 -19.71
N SER A 439 -7.09 -8.47 -19.77
CA SER A 439 -7.17 -9.52 -18.78
C SER A 439 -6.66 -9.05 -17.41
N LYS A 440 -5.64 -8.18 -17.37
CA LYS A 440 -5.16 -7.56 -16.13
C LYS A 440 -6.24 -6.72 -15.45
N ARG A 441 -6.99 -5.91 -16.21
CA ARG A 441 -8.12 -5.13 -15.66
C ARG A 441 -9.20 -6.04 -15.07
N LEU A 442 -9.54 -7.14 -15.76
CA LEU A 442 -10.51 -8.11 -15.25
C LEU A 442 -10.01 -8.77 -13.96
N LYS A 443 -8.72 -9.12 -13.90
CA LYS A 443 -8.08 -9.64 -12.68
C LYS A 443 -8.21 -8.67 -11.53
N GLU A 444 -7.88 -7.39 -11.73
CA GLU A 444 -8.01 -6.34 -10.70
C GLU A 444 -9.47 -6.20 -10.21
N MET A 445 -10.45 -6.28 -11.11
CA MET A 445 -11.86 -6.25 -10.70
C MET A 445 -12.26 -7.48 -9.88
N VAL A 446 -11.76 -8.67 -10.23
CA VAL A 446 -11.96 -9.91 -9.46
C VAL A 446 -11.32 -9.78 -8.08
N GLU A 447 -10.10 -9.27 -7.99
CA GLU A 447 -9.39 -9.02 -6.73
C GLU A 447 -10.14 -8.04 -5.83
N LEU A 448 -10.73 -6.99 -6.38
CA LEU A 448 -11.48 -6.00 -5.61
C LEU A 448 -12.86 -6.51 -5.14
N THR A 449 -13.47 -7.43 -5.89
CA THR A 449 -14.84 -7.89 -5.60
C THR A 449 -14.94 -9.22 -4.88
N ALA A 450 -14.00 -10.13 -5.11
CA ALA A 450 -14.10 -11.53 -4.66
C ALA A 450 -12.80 -12.11 -4.06
N TYR A 451 -11.93 -11.29 -3.48
CA TYR A 451 -10.58 -11.66 -3.08
C TYR A 451 -10.49 -12.93 -2.20
N ALA A 452 -11.30 -13.02 -1.15
CA ALA A 452 -11.29 -14.19 -0.27
C ALA A 452 -11.66 -15.50 -0.99
N LYS A 453 -12.61 -15.43 -1.92
CA LYS A 453 -12.99 -16.59 -2.75
C LYS A 453 -11.90 -16.92 -3.77
N LEU A 454 -11.24 -15.89 -4.30
CA LEU A 454 -10.11 -16.04 -5.21
C LEU A 454 -8.94 -16.77 -4.54
N VAL A 455 -8.56 -16.36 -3.34
CA VAL A 455 -7.51 -17.03 -2.53
C VAL A 455 -7.88 -18.48 -2.25
N ARG A 456 -9.16 -18.77 -1.99
CA ARG A 456 -9.63 -20.13 -1.82
C ARG A 456 -9.51 -20.94 -3.12
N TYR A 457 -9.93 -20.39 -4.25
CA TYR A 457 -9.75 -21.02 -5.56
C TYR A 457 -8.28 -21.33 -5.86
N VAL A 458 -7.37 -20.40 -5.58
CA VAL A 458 -5.92 -20.64 -5.78
C VAL A 458 -5.43 -21.85 -4.99
N LYS A 459 -5.99 -22.09 -3.79
CA LYS A 459 -5.65 -23.29 -2.96
C LYS A 459 -6.24 -24.59 -3.47
N THR A 460 -7.44 -24.55 -4.03
CA THR A 460 -8.19 -25.77 -4.34
C THR A 460 -8.20 -26.11 -5.82
N LYS A 461 -8.06 -25.08 -6.68
CA LYS A 461 -8.22 -25.16 -8.14
C LYS A 461 -9.54 -25.84 -8.56
N SER A 462 -10.55 -25.87 -7.68
CA SER A 462 -11.83 -26.55 -7.95
C SER A 462 -12.75 -25.71 -8.84
N SER A 463 -13.60 -26.38 -9.63
CA SER A 463 -14.65 -25.75 -10.45
C SER A 463 -15.64 -25.00 -9.59
N ASP A 464 -16.01 -25.53 -8.42
CA ASP A 464 -17.00 -24.93 -7.52
C ASP A 464 -16.47 -23.60 -6.93
N ASP A 465 -15.20 -23.58 -6.53
CA ASP A 465 -14.57 -22.34 -6.05
C ASP A 465 -14.41 -21.32 -7.18
N ALA A 466 -14.10 -21.75 -8.42
CA ALA A 466 -14.07 -20.86 -9.58
C ALA A 466 -15.47 -20.24 -9.85
N GLN A 467 -16.51 -21.05 -9.80
CA GLN A 467 -17.89 -20.58 -9.94
C GLN A 467 -18.28 -19.59 -8.83
N ALA A 468 -17.92 -19.92 -7.58
CA ALA A 468 -18.17 -19.03 -6.43
C ALA A 468 -17.47 -17.67 -6.53
N VAL A 469 -16.28 -17.59 -7.17
CA VAL A 469 -15.61 -16.30 -7.48
C VAL A 469 -16.44 -15.51 -8.47
N LYS A 470 -16.85 -16.12 -9.59
CA LYS A 470 -17.62 -15.46 -10.65
C LYS A 470 -18.97 -14.94 -10.13
N GLU A 471 -19.69 -15.74 -9.35
CA GLU A 471 -20.96 -15.35 -8.74
C GLU A 471 -20.81 -14.17 -7.80
N LYS A 472 -19.74 -14.16 -6.96
CA LYS A 472 -19.45 -13.03 -6.06
C LYS A 472 -19.12 -11.77 -6.85
N CYS A 473 -18.29 -11.88 -7.91
CA CYS A 473 -17.98 -10.76 -8.78
C CYS A 473 -19.24 -10.17 -9.41
N ARG A 474 -20.09 -11.01 -10.02
CA ARG A 474 -21.33 -10.59 -10.64
C ARG A 474 -22.22 -9.83 -9.67
N ALA A 475 -22.46 -10.38 -8.48
CA ALA A 475 -23.28 -9.72 -7.47
C ALA A 475 -22.75 -8.33 -7.05
N GLU A 476 -21.42 -8.18 -6.89
CA GLU A 476 -20.82 -6.88 -6.56
C GLU A 476 -20.89 -5.90 -7.74
N LEU A 477 -20.75 -6.36 -8.98
CA LEU A 477 -20.83 -5.53 -10.18
C LEU A 477 -22.28 -5.07 -10.44
N GLU A 478 -23.28 -5.90 -10.17
CA GLU A 478 -24.71 -5.53 -10.21
C GLU A 478 -25.00 -4.40 -9.19
N ILE A 479 -24.51 -4.51 -7.97
CA ILE A 479 -24.62 -3.44 -6.95
C ILE A 479 -23.96 -2.15 -7.44
N LEU A 480 -22.84 -2.23 -8.14
CA LEU A 480 -22.17 -1.05 -8.70
C LEU A 480 -22.97 -0.40 -9.83
N LEU A 481 -23.58 -1.19 -10.72
CA LEU A 481 -24.46 -0.68 -11.78
C LEU A 481 -25.65 0.07 -11.19
N GLU A 482 -26.34 -0.51 -10.20
CA GLU A 482 -27.42 0.17 -9.49
C GLU A 482 -26.94 1.48 -8.83
N ARG A 483 -25.73 1.47 -8.27
CA ARG A 483 -25.14 2.66 -7.64
C ARG A 483 -24.92 3.76 -8.66
N VAL A 484 -24.32 3.46 -9.82
CA VAL A 484 -24.11 4.46 -10.89
C VAL A 484 -25.42 5.05 -11.35
N GLY A 485 -26.49 4.23 -11.48
CA GLY A 485 -27.83 4.70 -11.85
C GLY A 485 -28.47 5.63 -10.81
N LYS A 486 -28.06 5.55 -9.52
CA LYS A 486 -28.57 6.39 -8.43
C LYS A 486 -27.70 7.65 -8.16
N LEU A 487 -26.54 7.79 -8.77
CA LEU A 487 -25.63 8.95 -8.63
C LEU A 487 -26.09 10.10 -9.52
#